data_87078cd54904abdbd12d3c48358bf6cc
#
_entry.id   87078cd54904abdbd12d3c48358bf6cc
#
_cell.length_a   1.000
_cell.length_b   1.000
_cell.length_c   1.000
_cell.angle_alpha   90.00
_cell.angle_beta   90.00
_cell.angle_gamma   90.00
#
_symmetry.space_group_name_H-M   'P 1'
#
loop_
_entity.id
_entity.type
_entity.pdbx_description
1 polymer ?
#
loop_
_entity_poly.entity_id
_entity_poly.type
_entity_poly.pdbx_seq_one_letter_code
_entity_poly.pdbx_strand_id
1 'polypeptide(L)'
;MPTHCPECGTELVRPEGEVDVHCPNAVSCPAQLRESIFHFAGRGALDIDGLGYETGIALIAAGRVRDIGDIFHLTTAAFAGLEGFGAKKTEKVLAGIEAARHRPLWRLLVGLSIRHVGPTAAQALARELRSLDAIAAASAAELAVVEGVGPTIAEAVVDWFADPRHRDIIERIRAGGATLAHAGDGAGPRPLEGVTVVITGTLSAYSRDGAIEAVQARGGKVSNSVSKKTAFCVVGDNPASKYDKAVALGVAVLAEAGFAVLLVDGADAARALAAAPDAVAEPT
;
A
#
# COMPACT_ATOMS: atom_id res chain seq x y z
N MET A 1 -13.33 24.90 -19.06
CA MET A 1 -12.41 24.47 -18.00
C MET A 1 -11.77 25.71 -17.40
N PRO A 2 -11.48 25.74 -16.09
CA PRO A 2 -10.75 26.86 -15.49
C PRO A 2 -9.35 26.97 -16.10
N THR A 3 -8.83 28.18 -16.20
CA THR A 3 -7.45 28.45 -16.66
C THR A 3 -6.48 28.53 -15.49
N HIS A 4 -6.99 28.77 -14.29
CA HIS A 4 -6.20 28.89 -13.06
C HIS A 4 -6.73 27.94 -11.98
N CYS A 5 -5.82 27.49 -11.12
CA CYS A 5 -6.16 26.66 -9.99
C CYS A 5 -7.10 27.39 -9.01
N PRO A 6 -8.26 26.85 -8.67
CA PRO A 6 -9.22 27.52 -7.78
C PRO A 6 -8.68 27.67 -6.34
N GLU A 7 -7.70 26.88 -5.94
CA GLU A 7 -7.14 26.89 -4.59
C GLU A 7 -5.95 27.84 -4.41
N CYS A 8 -5.05 27.91 -5.40
CA CYS A 8 -3.82 28.70 -5.28
C CYS A 8 -3.62 29.75 -6.35
N GLY A 9 -4.54 29.88 -7.34
CA GLY A 9 -4.46 30.87 -8.40
C GLY A 9 -3.38 30.62 -9.47
N THR A 10 -2.58 29.56 -9.36
CA THR A 10 -1.55 29.22 -10.34
C THR A 10 -2.18 28.83 -11.68
N GLU A 11 -1.61 29.25 -12.78
CA GLU A 11 -2.04 28.85 -14.12
C GLU A 11 -1.94 27.36 -14.29
N LEU A 12 -3.03 26.75 -14.80
CA LEU A 12 -3.09 25.31 -15.03
C LEU A 12 -2.35 24.94 -16.32
N VAL A 13 -1.67 23.81 -16.29
CA VAL A 13 -0.93 23.30 -17.45
C VAL A 13 -1.55 22.02 -17.98
N ARG A 14 -1.47 21.86 -19.30
CA ARG A 14 -1.74 20.60 -19.99
C ARG A 14 -0.50 20.22 -20.75
N PRO A 15 0.26 19.20 -20.31
CA PRO A 15 1.41 18.73 -21.08
C PRO A 15 1.01 18.27 -22.48
N GLU A 16 1.93 18.40 -23.41
CA GLU A 16 1.70 17.97 -24.79
C GLU A 16 1.43 16.47 -24.86
N GLY A 17 0.38 16.09 -25.57
CA GLY A 17 -0.05 14.67 -25.66
C GLY A 17 -0.95 14.19 -24.51
N GLU A 18 -1.25 15.04 -23.52
CA GLU A 18 -2.12 14.66 -22.39
C GLU A 18 -3.51 15.28 -22.48
N VAL A 19 -4.47 14.54 -21.91
CA VAL A 19 -5.86 14.99 -21.79
C VAL A 19 -6.05 15.80 -20.52
N ASP A 20 -5.28 15.50 -19.49
CA ASP A 20 -5.44 16.05 -18.14
C ASP A 20 -4.84 17.46 -18.04
N VAL A 21 -5.56 18.31 -17.30
CA VAL A 21 -5.13 19.65 -16.91
C VAL A 21 -4.86 19.65 -15.42
N HIS A 22 -3.68 20.06 -15.02
CA HIS A 22 -3.32 20.03 -13.60
C HIS A 22 -2.63 21.32 -13.13
N CYS A 23 -2.64 21.53 -11.83
CA CYS A 23 -1.89 22.62 -11.20
C CYS A 23 -0.42 22.23 -11.07
N PRO A 24 0.52 22.97 -11.64
CA PRO A 24 1.95 22.65 -11.53
C PRO A 24 2.56 23.05 -10.17
N ASN A 25 1.84 23.76 -9.32
CA ASN A 25 2.30 24.19 -8.00
C ASN A 25 2.21 23.07 -6.97
N ALA A 26 3.08 22.08 -7.08
CA ALA A 26 3.16 20.98 -6.13
C ALA A 26 3.72 21.39 -4.74
N VAL A 27 4.32 22.59 -4.63
CA VAL A 27 5.04 23.03 -3.42
C VAL A 27 4.12 23.70 -2.40
N SER A 28 3.22 24.58 -2.86
CA SER A 28 2.44 25.42 -1.96
C SER A 28 0.94 25.43 -2.24
N CYS A 29 0.47 24.64 -3.21
CA CYS A 29 -0.95 24.49 -3.45
C CYS A 29 -1.61 23.67 -2.33
N PRO A 30 -2.56 24.25 -1.57
CA PRO A 30 -3.20 23.52 -0.48
C PRO A 30 -3.95 22.26 -0.93
N ALA A 31 -4.52 22.28 -2.14
CA ALA A 31 -5.18 21.11 -2.70
C ALA A 31 -4.18 19.99 -3.00
N GLN A 32 -3.04 20.31 -3.63
CA GLN A 32 -1.99 19.32 -3.92
C GLN A 32 -1.45 18.69 -2.64
N LEU A 33 -1.24 19.48 -1.61
CA LEU A 33 -0.77 19.02 -0.31
C LEU A 33 -1.79 18.06 0.35
N ARG A 34 -3.08 18.45 0.36
CA ARG A 34 -4.14 17.59 0.92
C ARG A 34 -4.19 16.24 0.20
N GLU A 35 -4.21 16.28 -1.12
CA GLU A 35 -4.31 15.07 -1.94
C GLU A 35 -3.06 14.19 -1.81
N SER A 36 -1.86 14.76 -1.72
CA SER A 36 -0.64 13.99 -1.54
C SER A 36 -0.62 13.25 -0.21
N ILE A 37 -1.04 13.90 0.89
CA ILE A 37 -1.14 13.27 2.21
C ILE A 37 -2.23 12.19 2.22
N PHE A 38 -3.40 12.46 1.63
CA PHE A 38 -4.49 11.52 1.55
C PHE A 38 -4.11 10.27 0.73
N HIS A 39 -3.44 10.48 -0.42
CA HIS A 39 -2.94 9.40 -1.24
C HIS A 39 -1.89 8.57 -0.50
N PHE A 40 -0.90 9.23 0.13
CA PHE A 40 0.16 8.58 0.89
C PHE A 40 -0.38 7.71 2.04
N ALA A 41 -1.38 8.22 2.77
CA ALA A 41 -2.04 7.50 3.85
C ALA A 41 -3.08 6.49 3.38
N GLY A 42 -3.44 6.51 2.11
CA GLY A 42 -4.52 5.69 1.55
C GLY A 42 -4.21 4.20 1.53
N ARG A 43 -5.29 3.38 1.40
CA ARG A 43 -5.22 1.92 1.39
C ARG A 43 -4.35 1.34 0.27
N GLY A 44 -4.28 2.03 -0.86
CA GLY A 44 -3.44 1.63 -2.00
C GLY A 44 -1.95 1.91 -1.80
N ALA A 45 -1.61 2.76 -0.82
CA ALA A 45 -0.24 3.14 -0.46
C ALA A 45 0.10 2.62 0.94
N LEU A 46 0.37 3.49 1.91
CA LEU A 46 0.86 3.07 3.23
C LEU A 46 -0.23 2.61 4.21
N ASP A 47 -1.51 2.81 3.88
CA ASP A 47 -2.68 2.35 4.66
C ASP A 47 -2.57 2.78 6.14
N ILE A 48 -2.43 4.08 6.38
CA ILE A 48 -2.26 4.65 7.71
C ILE A 48 -3.64 4.85 8.34
N ASP A 49 -4.04 3.91 9.19
CA ASP A 49 -5.34 3.97 9.85
C ASP A 49 -5.44 5.22 10.74
N GLY A 50 -6.57 5.90 10.62
CA GLY A 50 -6.83 7.15 11.33
C GLY A 50 -6.29 8.42 10.68
N LEU A 51 -5.38 8.34 9.70
CA LEU A 51 -4.90 9.48 8.91
C LEU A 51 -5.75 9.65 7.64
N GLY A 52 -7.06 9.80 7.80
CA GLY A 52 -7.97 10.12 6.71
C GLY A 52 -7.97 11.61 6.35
N TYR A 53 -8.85 11.98 5.41
CA TYR A 53 -8.94 13.31 4.83
C TYR A 53 -9.08 14.43 5.87
N GLU A 54 -10.01 14.28 6.83
CA GLU A 54 -10.23 15.28 7.91
C GLU A 54 -9.02 15.43 8.83
N THR A 55 -8.36 14.31 9.17
CA THR A 55 -7.16 14.33 10.01
C THR A 55 -6.02 15.05 9.30
N GLY A 56 -5.83 14.77 8.01
CA GLY A 56 -4.84 15.45 7.17
C GLY A 56 -5.08 16.95 7.09
N ILE A 57 -6.32 17.37 6.83
CA ILE A 57 -6.70 18.81 6.81
C ILE A 57 -6.39 19.49 8.15
N ALA A 58 -6.77 18.88 9.27
CA ALA A 58 -6.53 19.46 10.60
C ALA A 58 -5.03 19.64 10.87
N LEU A 59 -4.21 18.66 10.53
CA LEU A 59 -2.75 18.72 10.70
C LEU A 59 -2.10 19.78 9.82
N ILE A 60 -2.55 19.91 8.56
CA ILE A 60 -2.07 20.94 7.63
C ILE A 60 -2.46 22.32 8.14
N ALA A 61 -3.73 22.54 8.51
CA ALA A 61 -4.24 23.82 8.98
C ALA A 61 -3.53 24.29 10.26
N ALA A 62 -3.14 23.35 11.13
CA ALA A 62 -2.37 23.63 12.33
C ALA A 62 -0.86 23.77 12.09
N GLY A 63 -0.38 23.68 10.84
CA GLY A 63 1.04 23.75 10.48
C GLY A 63 1.89 22.59 11.03
N ARG A 64 1.26 21.44 11.32
CA ARG A 64 1.93 20.25 11.87
C ARG A 64 2.53 19.36 10.78
N VAL A 65 2.00 19.44 9.56
CA VAL A 65 2.44 18.70 8.38
C VAL A 65 2.57 19.65 7.20
N ARG A 66 3.73 19.70 6.58
CA ARG A 66 4.04 20.53 5.40
C ARG A 66 4.05 19.70 4.12
N ASP A 67 4.37 18.41 4.24
CA ASP A 67 4.34 17.40 3.18
C ASP A 67 4.38 15.98 3.78
N ILE A 68 4.44 14.97 2.93
CA ILE A 68 4.44 13.56 3.34
C ILE A 68 5.68 13.15 4.15
N GLY A 69 6.78 13.89 4.05
CA GLY A 69 8.01 13.64 4.82
C GLY A 69 7.83 13.87 6.33
N ASP A 70 6.87 14.72 6.72
CA ASP A 70 6.63 15.02 8.14
C ASP A 70 5.79 13.92 8.85
N ILE A 71 5.11 13.04 8.11
CA ILE A 71 4.13 12.09 8.66
C ILE A 71 4.77 11.16 9.70
N PHE A 72 5.95 10.61 9.41
CA PHE A 72 6.65 9.68 10.31
C PHE A 72 7.29 10.36 11.53
N HIS A 73 7.25 11.70 11.60
CA HIS A 73 7.74 12.48 12.75
C HIS A 73 6.61 12.96 13.67
N LEU A 74 5.35 12.65 13.35
CA LEU A 74 4.23 13.03 14.19
C LEU A 74 4.28 12.31 15.53
N THR A 75 4.07 13.10 16.60
CA THR A 75 4.00 12.64 17.98
C THR A 75 2.68 13.10 18.60
N THR A 76 2.39 12.66 19.82
CA THR A 76 1.21 13.10 20.56
C THR A 76 1.09 14.64 20.63
N ALA A 77 2.21 15.34 20.73
CA ALA A 77 2.23 16.81 20.76
C ALA A 77 1.68 17.45 19.47
N ALA A 78 1.79 16.78 18.32
CA ALA A 78 1.25 17.30 17.07
C ALA A 78 -0.28 17.37 17.06
N PHE A 79 -0.96 16.60 17.88
CA PHE A 79 -2.42 16.54 17.99
C PHE A 79 -2.97 17.38 19.14
N ALA A 80 -2.09 17.93 19.99
CA ALA A 80 -2.50 18.76 21.12
C ALA A 80 -3.20 20.03 20.63
N GLY A 81 -4.41 20.28 21.17
CA GLY A 81 -5.22 21.45 20.83
C GLY A 81 -5.98 21.33 19.49
N LEU A 82 -5.89 20.22 18.78
CA LEU A 82 -6.72 19.99 17.59
C LEU A 82 -8.14 19.57 18.02
N GLU A 83 -9.14 20.23 17.45
CA GLU A 83 -10.55 19.90 17.70
C GLU A 83 -10.86 18.46 17.26
N GLY A 84 -11.57 17.71 18.08
CA GLY A 84 -11.94 16.32 17.80
C GLY A 84 -10.81 15.30 17.99
N PHE A 85 -9.62 15.69 18.50
CA PHE A 85 -8.51 14.79 18.78
C PHE A 85 -8.33 14.53 20.28
N GLY A 86 -9.09 13.56 20.80
CA GLY A 86 -8.86 12.97 22.12
C GLY A 86 -7.78 11.89 22.09
N ALA A 87 -7.41 11.39 23.29
CA ALA A 87 -6.35 10.38 23.45
C ALA A 87 -6.52 9.17 22.51
N LYS A 88 -7.70 8.56 22.46
CA LYS A 88 -7.98 7.37 21.62
C LYS A 88 -7.76 7.61 20.13
N LYS A 89 -8.20 8.76 19.60
CA LYS A 89 -8.02 9.09 18.18
C LYS A 89 -6.55 9.34 17.86
N THR A 90 -5.85 10.04 18.74
CA THR A 90 -4.40 10.28 18.63
C THR A 90 -3.62 8.97 18.66
N GLU A 91 -3.88 8.09 19.62
CA GLU A 91 -3.26 6.76 19.72
C GLU A 91 -3.50 5.94 18.45
N LYS A 92 -4.71 5.94 17.92
CA LYS A 92 -5.06 5.22 16.70
C LYS A 92 -4.23 5.72 15.51
N VAL A 93 -4.11 7.03 15.30
CA VAL A 93 -3.31 7.60 14.21
C VAL A 93 -1.83 7.24 14.38
N LEU A 94 -1.27 7.38 15.58
CA LEU A 94 0.12 7.07 15.85
C LEU A 94 0.43 5.57 15.68
N ALA A 95 -0.48 4.69 16.09
CA ALA A 95 -0.36 3.25 15.83
C ALA A 95 -0.42 2.93 14.33
N GLY A 96 -1.28 3.62 13.56
CA GLY A 96 -1.32 3.51 12.10
C GLY A 96 -0.01 3.95 11.44
N ILE A 97 0.59 5.05 11.89
CA ILE A 97 1.89 5.54 11.42
C ILE A 97 2.99 4.53 11.75
N GLU A 98 3.00 3.97 12.96
CA GLU A 98 3.99 2.95 13.37
C GLU A 98 3.88 1.69 12.49
N ALA A 99 2.67 1.21 12.25
CA ALA A 99 2.45 0.09 11.34
C ALA A 99 2.93 0.40 9.90
N ALA A 100 2.73 1.64 9.45
CA ALA A 100 3.14 2.09 8.12
C ALA A 100 4.66 2.11 7.91
N ARG A 101 5.49 2.27 8.98
CA ARG A 101 6.96 2.21 8.90
C ARG A 101 7.46 0.88 8.33
N HIS A 102 6.71 -0.19 8.56
CA HIS A 102 7.07 -1.56 8.20
C HIS A 102 6.38 -2.05 6.92
N ARG A 103 5.66 -1.16 6.23
CA ARG A 103 5.04 -1.52 4.95
C ARG A 103 6.09 -1.83 3.88
N PRO A 104 5.81 -2.74 2.96
CA PRO A 104 6.70 -3.08 1.85
C PRO A 104 7.10 -1.85 1.03
N LEU A 105 8.35 -1.82 0.54
CA LEU A 105 8.92 -0.73 -0.26
C LEU A 105 8.00 -0.29 -1.42
N TRP A 106 7.35 -1.22 -2.10
CA TRP A 106 6.47 -0.88 -3.22
C TRP A 106 5.29 0.00 -2.81
N ARG A 107 4.79 -0.13 -1.57
CA ARG A 107 3.72 0.73 -1.06
C ARG A 107 4.20 2.15 -0.83
N LEU A 108 5.43 2.31 -0.38
CA LEU A 108 6.07 3.62 -0.30
C LEU A 108 6.19 4.24 -1.70
N LEU A 109 6.69 3.49 -2.69
CA LEU A 109 6.79 3.97 -4.07
C LEU A 109 5.45 4.46 -4.62
N VAL A 110 4.35 3.73 -4.37
CA VAL A 110 3.01 4.20 -4.73
C VAL A 110 2.67 5.49 -3.99
N GLY A 111 2.96 5.56 -2.69
CA GLY A 111 2.69 6.72 -1.84
C GLY A 111 3.44 7.99 -2.28
N LEU A 112 4.61 7.85 -2.88
CA LEU A 112 5.38 8.98 -3.42
C LEU A 112 4.72 9.65 -4.63
N SER A 113 3.65 9.08 -5.18
CA SER A 113 2.89 9.62 -6.32
C SER A 113 3.77 9.94 -7.53
N ILE A 114 4.79 9.12 -7.79
CA ILE A 114 5.62 9.25 -8.99
C ILE A 114 4.73 9.01 -10.21
N ARG A 115 4.74 9.92 -11.17
CA ARG A 115 3.87 9.84 -12.33
C ARG A 115 4.04 8.51 -13.06
N HIS A 116 2.96 7.90 -13.51
CA HIS A 116 2.91 6.59 -14.18
C HIS A 116 3.34 5.39 -13.32
N VAL A 117 3.83 5.58 -12.09
CA VAL A 117 4.19 4.49 -11.17
C VAL A 117 2.97 4.06 -10.37
N GLY A 118 2.21 3.12 -10.93
CA GLY A 118 1.13 2.44 -10.22
C GLY A 118 1.65 1.21 -9.43
N PRO A 119 0.75 0.48 -8.73
CA PRO A 119 1.14 -0.67 -7.89
C PRO A 119 1.96 -1.73 -8.63
N THR A 120 1.63 -2.03 -9.90
CA THR A 120 2.35 -3.05 -10.70
C THR A 120 3.80 -2.64 -10.96
N ALA A 121 4.03 -1.40 -11.41
CA ALA A 121 5.38 -0.89 -11.66
C ALA A 121 6.17 -0.75 -10.36
N ALA A 122 5.53 -0.27 -9.27
CA ALA A 122 6.14 -0.15 -7.96
C ALA A 122 6.61 -1.51 -7.40
N GLN A 123 5.79 -2.56 -7.55
CA GLN A 123 6.15 -3.93 -7.17
C GLN A 123 7.32 -4.47 -7.99
N ALA A 124 7.31 -4.23 -9.30
CA ALA A 124 8.39 -4.65 -10.19
C ALA A 124 9.72 -3.97 -9.81
N LEU A 125 9.72 -2.64 -9.65
CA LEU A 125 10.89 -1.87 -9.23
C LEU A 125 11.41 -2.32 -7.86
N ALA A 126 10.53 -2.49 -6.87
CA ALA A 126 10.92 -2.93 -5.54
C ALA A 126 11.53 -4.34 -5.54
N ARG A 127 10.99 -5.26 -6.35
CA ARG A 127 11.48 -6.62 -6.47
C ARG A 127 12.86 -6.69 -7.12
N GLU A 128 13.06 -5.97 -8.22
CA GLU A 128 14.31 -6.03 -9.00
C GLU A 128 15.44 -5.23 -8.35
N LEU A 129 15.17 -4.00 -7.91
CA LEU A 129 16.21 -3.09 -7.42
C LEU A 129 16.40 -3.14 -5.89
N ARG A 130 15.46 -3.75 -5.15
CA ARG A 130 15.58 -4.10 -3.73
C ARG A 130 15.64 -2.94 -2.74
N SER A 131 15.96 -1.74 -3.14
CA SER A 131 16.01 -0.57 -2.23
C SER A 131 15.61 0.71 -2.96
N LEU A 132 15.10 1.66 -2.19
CA LEU A 132 14.78 2.98 -2.71
C LEU A 132 16.04 3.68 -3.23
N ASP A 133 17.19 3.47 -2.57
CA ASP A 133 18.47 4.05 -2.99
C ASP A 133 18.93 3.50 -4.33
N ALA A 134 18.76 2.19 -4.56
CA ALA A 134 19.08 1.58 -5.86
C ALA A 134 18.15 2.10 -6.97
N ILE A 135 16.86 2.28 -6.67
CA ILE A 135 15.89 2.86 -7.61
C ILE A 135 16.28 4.31 -7.95
N ALA A 136 16.64 5.10 -6.93
CA ALA A 136 17.02 6.50 -7.09
C ALA A 136 18.35 6.69 -7.86
N ALA A 137 19.26 5.72 -7.78
CA ALA A 137 20.57 5.76 -8.44
C ALA A 137 20.54 5.19 -9.86
N ALA A 138 19.51 4.45 -10.23
CA ALA A 138 19.42 3.78 -11.51
C ALA A 138 19.14 4.79 -12.65
N SER A 139 19.77 4.57 -13.81
CA SER A 139 19.49 5.30 -15.03
C SER A 139 18.14 4.89 -15.63
N ALA A 140 17.59 5.73 -16.51
CA ALA A 140 16.37 5.40 -17.24
C ALA A 140 16.51 4.10 -18.05
N ALA A 141 17.69 3.81 -18.60
CA ALA A 141 17.95 2.58 -19.35
C ALA A 141 17.90 1.34 -18.44
N GLU A 142 18.47 1.40 -17.25
CA GLU A 142 18.43 0.31 -16.27
C GLU A 142 17.02 0.07 -15.74
N LEU A 143 16.25 1.15 -15.50
CA LEU A 143 14.85 1.03 -15.07
C LEU A 143 13.96 0.45 -16.17
N ALA A 144 14.19 0.82 -17.43
CA ALA A 144 13.34 0.40 -18.55
C ALA A 144 13.48 -1.10 -18.92
N VAL A 145 14.51 -1.81 -18.44
CA VAL A 145 14.63 -3.26 -18.63
C VAL A 145 13.84 -4.06 -17.60
N VAL A 146 13.34 -3.43 -16.55
CA VAL A 146 12.48 -4.07 -15.54
C VAL A 146 11.13 -4.40 -16.18
N GLU A 147 10.72 -5.66 -16.08
CA GLU A 147 9.44 -6.12 -16.67
C GLU A 147 8.26 -5.31 -16.09
N GLY A 148 7.47 -4.69 -16.97
CA GLY A 148 6.35 -3.82 -16.59
C GLY A 148 6.74 -2.37 -16.35
N VAL A 149 8.00 -1.98 -16.57
CA VAL A 149 8.49 -0.61 -16.49
C VAL A 149 8.95 -0.18 -17.89
N GLY A 150 8.11 0.59 -18.58
CA GLY A 150 8.47 1.14 -19.90
C GLY A 150 9.31 2.40 -19.80
N PRO A 151 9.83 2.91 -20.95
CA PRO A 151 10.65 4.13 -21.00
C PRO A 151 10.00 5.33 -20.31
N THR A 152 8.71 5.56 -20.53
CA THR A 152 7.95 6.67 -19.92
C THR A 152 7.93 6.61 -18.38
N ILE A 153 7.80 5.39 -17.81
CA ILE A 153 7.86 5.19 -16.36
C ILE A 153 9.28 5.42 -15.85
N ALA A 154 10.27 4.87 -16.57
CA ALA A 154 11.67 5.01 -16.22
C ALA A 154 12.13 6.48 -16.17
N GLU A 155 11.78 7.26 -17.20
CA GLU A 155 12.05 8.70 -17.25
C GLU A 155 11.36 9.44 -16.10
N ALA A 156 10.08 9.16 -15.82
CA ALA A 156 9.34 9.76 -14.72
C ALA A 156 9.95 9.48 -13.35
N VAL A 157 10.50 8.27 -13.14
CA VAL A 157 11.23 7.92 -11.91
C VAL A 157 12.51 8.73 -11.77
N VAL A 158 13.33 8.78 -12.82
CA VAL A 158 14.59 9.55 -12.83
C VAL A 158 14.33 11.04 -12.56
N ASP A 159 13.37 11.64 -13.26
CA ASP A 159 13.00 13.04 -13.10
C ASP A 159 12.52 13.33 -11.68
N TRP A 160 11.73 12.44 -11.11
CA TRP A 160 11.22 12.60 -9.75
C TRP A 160 12.36 12.61 -8.72
N PHE A 161 13.32 11.70 -8.81
CA PHE A 161 14.47 11.65 -7.90
C PHE A 161 15.51 12.74 -8.19
N ALA A 162 15.51 13.35 -9.37
CA ALA A 162 16.37 14.50 -9.69
C ALA A 162 15.98 15.76 -8.90
N ASP A 163 14.71 15.91 -8.51
CA ASP A 163 14.24 17.08 -7.74
C ASP A 163 14.81 17.06 -6.30
N PRO A 164 15.56 18.11 -5.89
CA PRO A 164 16.12 18.20 -4.54
C PRO A 164 15.06 18.13 -3.42
N ARG A 165 13.84 18.63 -3.69
CA ARG A 165 12.73 18.61 -2.72
C ARG A 165 12.26 17.20 -2.43
N HIS A 166 12.17 16.36 -3.46
CA HIS A 166 11.80 14.97 -3.30
C HIS A 166 12.87 14.19 -2.53
N ARG A 167 14.14 14.49 -2.76
CA ARG A 167 15.24 13.91 -1.99
C ARG A 167 15.16 14.30 -0.51
N ASP A 168 14.86 15.56 -0.19
CA ASP A 168 14.64 15.98 1.20
C ASP A 168 13.47 15.24 1.86
N ILE A 169 12.36 15.07 1.15
CA ILE A 169 11.22 14.26 1.61
C ILE A 169 11.67 12.83 1.95
N ILE A 170 12.45 12.18 1.06
CA ILE A 170 12.94 10.82 1.29
C ILE A 170 13.84 10.76 2.51
N GLU A 171 14.75 11.72 2.70
CA GLU A 171 15.62 11.73 3.88
C GLU A 171 14.83 11.90 5.18
N ARG A 172 13.78 12.71 5.18
CA ARG A 172 12.87 12.82 6.33
C ARG A 172 12.07 11.54 6.57
N ILE A 173 11.57 10.88 5.52
CA ILE A 173 10.92 9.57 5.62
C ILE A 173 11.89 8.53 6.21
N ARG A 174 13.15 8.52 5.75
CA ARG A 174 14.23 7.67 6.26
C ARG A 174 14.51 7.93 7.74
N ALA A 175 14.71 9.19 8.11
CA ALA A 175 14.94 9.61 9.49
C ALA A 175 13.76 9.27 10.41
N GLY A 176 12.54 9.25 9.84
CA GLY A 176 11.33 8.79 10.50
C GLY A 176 11.22 7.27 10.68
N GLY A 177 12.19 6.48 10.23
CA GLY A 177 12.28 5.04 10.47
C GLY A 177 11.45 4.17 9.51
N ALA A 178 11.01 4.70 8.37
CA ALA A 178 10.30 3.90 7.37
C ALA A 178 11.22 2.91 6.67
N THR A 179 10.69 1.74 6.29
CA THR A 179 11.40 0.71 5.54
C THR A 179 11.63 1.16 4.10
N LEU A 180 12.88 1.39 3.72
CA LEU A 180 13.30 1.81 2.37
C LEU A 180 13.94 0.68 1.56
N ALA A 181 13.94 -0.53 2.08
CA ALA A 181 14.43 -1.71 1.41
C ALA A 181 13.33 -2.75 1.24
N HIS A 182 13.36 -3.44 0.13
CA HIS A 182 12.54 -4.62 -0.07
C HIS A 182 13.08 -5.72 0.85
N ALA A 183 12.31 -6.13 1.84
CA ALA A 183 12.60 -7.37 2.56
C ALA A 183 12.58 -8.45 1.48
N GLY A 184 13.76 -8.96 1.12
CA GLY A 184 13.92 -9.89 0.00
C GLY A 184 12.89 -11.01 0.06
N ASP A 185 12.62 -11.64 -1.09
CA ASP A 185 11.79 -12.83 -1.18
C ASP A 185 12.39 -13.96 -0.31
N GLY A 186 12.35 -13.80 1.02
CA GLY A 186 12.71 -14.81 1.97
C GLY A 186 14.07 -14.72 2.64
N ALA A 187 14.27 -13.72 3.51
CA ALA A 187 15.12 -13.93 4.68
C ALA A 187 14.39 -14.70 5.80
N GLY A 188 13.10 -15.03 5.60
CA GLY A 188 12.27 -15.82 6.49
C GLY A 188 11.84 -17.16 5.90
N PRO A 189 11.29 -18.06 6.73
CA PRO A 189 10.68 -19.28 6.27
C PRO A 189 9.65 -18.99 5.18
N ARG A 190 9.68 -19.75 4.07
CA ARG A 190 8.71 -19.65 2.99
C ARG A 190 7.67 -20.79 3.07
N PRO A 191 6.87 -20.85 4.12
CA PRO A 191 5.96 -21.98 4.37
C PRO A 191 4.87 -22.10 3.31
N LEU A 192 4.70 -21.09 2.45
CA LEU A 192 3.69 -21.06 1.40
C LEU A 192 4.29 -21.15 -0.02
N GLU A 193 5.55 -21.56 -0.16
CA GLU A 193 6.13 -21.73 -1.48
C GLU A 193 5.35 -22.76 -2.30
N GLY A 194 4.97 -22.39 -3.52
CA GLY A 194 4.13 -23.23 -4.39
C GLY A 194 2.64 -23.24 -4.03
N VAL A 195 2.22 -22.63 -2.91
CA VAL A 195 0.83 -22.58 -2.46
C VAL A 195 0.09 -21.44 -3.16
N THR A 196 -1.05 -21.77 -3.79
CA THR A 196 -1.94 -20.75 -4.38
C THR A 196 -3.17 -20.56 -3.50
N VAL A 197 -3.41 -19.32 -3.08
CA VAL A 197 -4.51 -18.93 -2.18
C VAL A 197 -5.49 -18.02 -2.93
N VAL A 198 -6.78 -18.18 -2.67
CA VAL A 198 -7.83 -17.23 -3.07
C VAL A 198 -8.42 -16.63 -1.81
N ILE A 199 -8.65 -15.31 -1.80
CA ILE A 199 -9.24 -14.60 -0.68
C ILE A 199 -10.59 -14.04 -1.14
N THR A 200 -11.64 -14.26 -0.33
CA THR A 200 -13.00 -13.79 -0.59
C THR A 200 -13.69 -13.34 0.70
N GLY A 201 -14.60 -12.38 0.60
CA GLY A 201 -15.22 -11.76 1.78
C GLY A 201 -14.32 -10.71 2.43
N THR A 202 -14.77 -10.18 3.57
CA THR A 202 -14.07 -9.18 4.38
C THR A 202 -13.40 -9.86 5.57
N LEU A 203 -12.09 -9.72 5.70
CA LEU A 203 -11.35 -10.18 6.87
C LEU A 203 -11.35 -9.08 7.93
N SER A 204 -11.40 -9.46 9.21
CA SER A 204 -11.44 -8.52 10.34
C SER A 204 -10.05 -7.99 10.67
N ALA A 205 -9.03 -8.86 10.68
CA ALA A 205 -7.65 -8.53 11.03
C ALA A 205 -6.80 -8.06 9.86
N TYR A 206 -7.28 -8.23 8.61
CA TYR A 206 -6.52 -7.89 7.40
C TYR A 206 -7.36 -7.08 6.43
N SER A 207 -6.79 -6.01 5.87
CA SER A 207 -7.30 -5.50 4.60
C SER A 207 -7.05 -6.54 3.50
N ARG A 208 -7.81 -6.46 2.40
CA ARG A 208 -7.62 -7.38 1.26
C ARG A 208 -6.18 -7.39 0.77
N ASP A 209 -5.58 -6.21 0.63
CA ASP A 209 -4.20 -6.05 0.17
C ASP A 209 -3.20 -6.54 1.22
N GLY A 210 -3.46 -6.29 2.50
CA GLY A 210 -2.65 -6.82 3.60
C GLY A 210 -2.64 -8.35 3.66
N ALA A 211 -3.77 -8.99 3.38
CA ALA A 211 -3.84 -10.45 3.30
C ALA A 211 -3.08 -11.01 2.08
N ILE A 212 -3.17 -10.32 0.93
CA ILE A 212 -2.39 -10.67 -0.27
C ILE A 212 -0.89 -10.58 0.03
N GLU A 213 -0.45 -9.49 0.63
CA GLU A 213 0.96 -9.28 1.01
C GLU A 213 1.46 -10.33 2.00
N ALA A 214 0.65 -10.66 3.00
CA ALA A 214 1.01 -11.66 4.00
C ALA A 214 1.27 -13.05 3.37
N VAL A 215 0.49 -13.43 2.36
CA VAL A 215 0.70 -14.67 1.59
C VAL A 215 1.96 -14.57 0.73
N GLN A 216 2.14 -13.47 0.00
CA GLN A 216 3.27 -13.26 -0.91
C GLN A 216 4.60 -13.19 -0.15
N ALA A 217 4.65 -12.50 0.99
CA ALA A 217 5.83 -12.41 1.84
C ALA A 217 6.33 -13.78 2.33
N ARG A 218 5.45 -14.79 2.32
CA ARG A 218 5.75 -16.18 2.72
C ARG A 218 5.93 -17.14 1.52
N GLY A 219 6.10 -16.60 0.33
CA GLY A 219 6.33 -17.35 -0.90
C GLY A 219 5.07 -17.88 -1.59
N GLY A 220 3.87 -17.58 -1.07
CA GLY A 220 2.61 -18.00 -1.65
C GLY A 220 2.17 -17.13 -2.83
N LYS A 221 1.26 -17.66 -3.64
CA LYS A 221 0.61 -16.93 -4.74
C LYS A 221 -0.84 -16.64 -4.41
N VAL A 222 -1.32 -15.43 -4.72
CA VAL A 222 -2.74 -15.11 -4.59
C VAL A 222 -3.37 -15.02 -5.97
N SER A 223 -4.51 -15.70 -6.14
CA SER A 223 -5.29 -15.69 -7.38
C SER A 223 -6.64 -15.00 -7.18
N ASN A 224 -7.09 -14.29 -8.21
CA ASN A 224 -8.40 -13.67 -8.21
C ASN A 224 -9.55 -14.64 -8.55
N SER A 225 -9.25 -15.86 -8.98
CA SER A 225 -10.23 -16.88 -9.33
C SER A 225 -9.88 -18.25 -8.76
N VAL A 226 -10.91 -18.98 -8.31
CA VAL A 226 -10.76 -20.35 -7.81
C VAL A 226 -10.61 -21.31 -8.99
N SER A 227 -9.67 -22.22 -8.90
CA SER A 227 -9.39 -23.28 -9.89
C SER A 227 -8.88 -24.55 -9.17
N LYS A 228 -8.73 -25.64 -9.90
CA LYS A 228 -8.15 -26.90 -9.36
C LYS A 228 -6.70 -26.74 -8.87
N LYS A 229 -6.02 -25.64 -9.23
CA LYS A 229 -4.67 -25.31 -8.74
C LYS A 229 -4.69 -24.49 -7.45
N THR A 230 -5.86 -24.06 -6.99
CA THR A 230 -6.03 -23.32 -5.74
C THR A 230 -5.88 -24.29 -4.56
N ALA A 231 -4.94 -24.04 -3.67
CA ALA A 231 -4.70 -24.86 -2.50
C ALA A 231 -5.68 -24.52 -1.36
N PHE A 232 -5.94 -23.23 -1.17
CA PHE A 232 -6.83 -22.73 -0.12
C PHE A 232 -7.71 -21.60 -0.61
N CYS A 233 -8.94 -21.57 -0.12
CA CYS A 233 -9.86 -20.44 -0.21
C CYS A 233 -10.05 -19.85 1.18
N VAL A 234 -9.51 -18.66 1.43
CA VAL A 234 -9.68 -17.93 2.68
C VAL A 234 -10.98 -17.13 2.59
N VAL A 235 -11.85 -17.32 3.58
CA VAL A 235 -13.21 -16.80 3.60
C VAL A 235 -13.40 -15.90 4.83
N GLY A 236 -13.70 -14.64 4.59
CA GLY A 236 -14.15 -13.68 5.58
C GLY A 236 -15.67 -13.48 5.53
N ASP A 237 -16.14 -12.41 6.17
CA ASP A 237 -17.57 -12.06 6.19
C ASP A 237 -18.11 -11.75 4.79
N ASN A 238 -19.36 -12.11 4.54
CA ASN A 238 -20.06 -11.92 3.26
C ASN A 238 -19.27 -12.44 2.05
N PRO A 239 -18.92 -13.73 2.03
CA PRO A 239 -18.21 -14.32 0.90
C PRO A 239 -19.08 -14.26 -0.37
N ALA A 240 -18.42 -13.92 -1.50
CA ALA A 240 -19.07 -13.92 -2.81
C ALA A 240 -18.93 -15.30 -3.48
N SER A 241 -19.40 -15.42 -4.72
CA SER A 241 -19.41 -16.63 -5.57
C SER A 241 -18.09 -17.46 -5.62
N LYS A 242 -16.99 -16.92 -5.14
CA LYS A 242 -15.72 -17.65 -5.02
C LYS A 242 -15.76 -18.75 -3.96
N TYR A 243 -16.54 -18.54 -2.88
CA TYR A 243 -16.77 -19.56 -1.86
C TYR A 243 -17.48 -20.77 -2.46
N ASP A 244 -18.62 -20.54 -3.13
CA ASP A 244 -19.40 -21.63 -3.76
C ASP A 244 -18.55 -22.42 -4.75
N LYS A 245 -17.74 -21.71 -5.52
CA LYS A 245 -16.82 -22.33 -6.48
C LYS A 245 -15.71 -23.12 -5.79
N ALA A 246 -15.21 -22.69 -4.64
CA ALA A 246 -14.23 -23.44 -3.86
C ALA A 246 -14.80 -24.74 -3.34
N VAL A 247 -16.01 -24.69 -2.80
CA VAL A 247 -16.76 -25.87 -2.34
C VAL A 247 -16.99 -26.85 -3.49
N ALA A 248 -17.50 -26.35 -4.64
CA ALA A 248 -17.79 -27.18 -5.82
C ALA A 248 -16.53 -27.85 -6.40
N LEU A 249 -15.35 -27.28 -6.22
CA LEU A 249 -14.08 -27.82 -6.71
C LEU A 249 -13.32 -28.62 -5.64
N GLY A 250 -13.86 -28.76 -4.42
CA GLY A 250 -13.20 -29.45 -3.32
C GLY A 250 -11.94 -28.76 -2.82
N VAL A 251 -11.85 -27.42 -2.99
CA VAL A 251 -10.73 -26.61 -2.49
C VAL A 251 -10.88 -26.42 -0.99
N ALA A 252 -9.79 -26.61 -0.23
CA ALA A 252 -9.77 -26.43 1.21
C ALA A 252 -10.18 -24.99 1.60
N VAL A 253 -11.21 -24.86 2.46
CA VAL A 253 -11.75 -23.58 2.91
C VAL A 253 -11.20 -23.27 4.29
N LEU A 254 -10.69 -22.05 4.47
CA LEU A 254 -10.18 -21.53 5.73
C LEU A 254 -10.96 -20.30 6.16
N ALA A 255 -11.46 -20.29 7.38
CA ALA A 255 -11.88 -19.07 8.06
C ALA A 255 -10.64 -18.22 8.44
N GLU A 256 -10.83 -17.01 8.93
CA GLU A 256 -9.74 -16.09 9.28
C GLU A 256 -8.75 -16.67 10.31
N ALA A 257 -9.22 -17.44 11.29
CA ALA A 257 -8.37 -18.13 12.23
C ALA A 257 -7.45 -19.16 11.55
N GLY A 258 -7.98 -19.94 10.60
CA GLY A 258 -7.20 -20.86 9.78
C GLY A 258 -6.20 -20.15 8.85
N PHE A 259 -6.53 -18.95 8.40
CA PHE A 259 -5.61 -18.11 7.64
C PHE A 259 -4.40 -17.66 8.47
N ALA A 260 -4.60 -17.31 9.75
CA ALA A 260 -3.50 -17.00 10.66
C ALA A 260 -2.54 -18.18 10.82
N VAL A 261 -3.07 -19.40 10.99
CA VAL A 261 -2.27 -20.63 11.06
C VAL A 261 -1.55 -20.90 9.73
N LEU A 262 -2.21 -20.69 8.59
CA LEU A 262 -1.58 -20.80 7.27
C LEU A 262 -0.35 -19.91 7.15
N LEU A 263 -0.44 -18.68 7.65
CA LEU A 263 0.65 -17.70 7.58
C LEU A 263 1.82 -18.04 8.51
N VAL A 264 1.59 -18.67 9.65
CA VAL A 264 2.60 -18.95 10.68
C VAL A 264 3.19 -20.35 10.54
N ASP A 265 2.31 -21.37 10.45
CA ASP A 265 2.66 -22.78 10.56
C ASP A 265 2.67 -23.47 9.18
N GLY A 266 2.21 -22.79 8.13
CA GLY A 266 2.26 -23.29 6.76
C GLY A 266 1.07 -24.12 6.32
N ALA A 267 1.18 -24.67 5.09
CA ALA A 267 0.06 -25.30 4.39
C ALA A 267 -0.46 -26.59 5.06
N ASP A 268 0.43 -27.39 5.65
CA ASP A 268 0.03 -28.68 6.24
C ASP A 268 -0.77 -28.48 7.53
N ALA A 269 -0.32 -27.56 8.41
CA ALA A 269 -1.04 -27.19 9.62
C ALA A 269 -2.42 -26.59 9.30
N ALA A 270 -2.47 -25.68 8.32
CA ALA A 270 -3.72 -25.08 7.89
C ALA A 270 -4.68 -26.10 7.28
N ARG A 271 -4.18 -27.11 6.57
CA ARG A 271 -5.02 -28.16 5.97
C ARG A 271 -5.72 -29.02 7.02
N ALA A 272 -5.09 -29.22 8.17
CA ALA A 272 -5.71 -29.91 9.30
C ALA A 272 -6.88 -29.13 9.93
N LEU A 273 -6.88 -27.80 9.75
CA LEU A 273 -7.95 -26.91 10.23
C LEU A 273 -8.98 -26.57 9.15
N ALA A 274 -8.73 -26.95 7.89
CA ALA A 274 -9.66 -26.69 6.83
C ALA A 274 -10.96 -27.42 7.10
N ALA A 275 -12.07 -26.70 7.20
CA ALA A 275 -13.39 -27.29 7.31
C ALA A 275 -13.63 -28.15 6.07
N ALA A 276 -14.21 -29.34 6.28
CA ALA A 276 -14.92 -30.02 5.21
C ALA A 276 -15.95 -29.02 4.65
N PRO A 277 -16.18 -28.99 3.32
CA PRO A 277 -16.98 -27.95 2.67
C PRO A 277 -18.38 -27.72 3.25
N ASP A 278 -18.89 -28.61 4.08
CA ASP A 278 -20.25 -28.56 4.65
C ASP A 278 -20.35 -27.86 6.04
N ALA A 279 -19.25 -27.43 6.66
CA ALA A 279 -19.24 -27.01 8.07
C ALA A 279 -19.27 -25.48 8.30
N VAL A 280 -19.29 -24.64 7.26
CA VAL A 280 -19.19 -23.17 7.39
C VAL A 280 -20.54 -22.45 7.08
N ALA A 281 -21.61 -23.18 6.90
CA ALA A 281 -22.90 -22.61 6.54
C ALA A 281 -23.92 -22.72 7.70
N GLU A 282 -23.74 -21.98 8.80
CA GLU A 282 -24.83 -21.55 9.66
C GLU A 282 -24.61 -20.10 10.08
N PRO A 283 -25.38 -19.13 9.57
CA PRO A 283 -25.49 -17.82 10.16
C PRO A 283 -26.42 -17.88 11.37
N THR A 284 -25.93 -17.54 12.54
CA THR A 284 -26.76 -17.14 13.70
C THR A 284 -27.21 -15.72 13.56
#